data_0d66f2e7682c5ef62f196521bbdeffa1
#
_entry.id   0d66f2e7682c5ef62f196521bbdeffa1
#
_cell.length_a   1.000
_cell.length_b   1.000
_cell.length_c   1.000
_cell.angle_alpha   90.00
_cell.angle_beta   90.00
_cell.angle_gamma   90.00
#
_symmetry.space_group_name_H-M   'P 1'
#
loop_
_entity.id
_entity.type
_entity.pdbx_description
1 polymer ?
#
loop_
_entity_poly.entity_id
_entity_poly.type
_entity_poly.pdbx_seq_one_letter_code
_entity_poly.pdbx_strand_id
1 'polypeptide(L)'
;MFYSIKNSEILKIRNDIFLHNAVPYLKQNGFVESPFLDANFGKNNRQLYIYEMCRLENSNLEFLTTYISLRDRYIQIRLNIFELFTKPKNISKLENINGIKFYLPPNSQKEERLDIDMLKTIPLFSYRFWFENYKLKSFHTKFGLNMAIRKLKYLIERDMKNINSFVEKWRQFHKTNITDWEGNIIELNNP
;
A
#
# COMPACT_ATOMS: atom_id res chain seq x y z
N MET A 1 -34.29 -3.75 -17.43
CA MET A 1 -33.96 -3.48 -16.03
C MET A 1 -32.47 -3.10 -15.93
N PHE A 2 -32.14 -1.88 -15.54
CA PHE A 2 -30.76 -1.47 -15.45
C PHE A 2 -30.11 -2.15 -14.24
N TYR A 3 -28.92 -2.73 -14.44
CA TYR A 3 -28.15 -3.30 -13.37
C TYR A 3 -27.61 -2.18 -12.46
N SER A 4 -27.86 -2.29 -11.18
CA SER A 4 -27.36 -1.35 -10.19
C SER A 4 -26.73 -2.13 -9.03
N ILE A 5 -25.53 -1.75 -8.64
CA ILE A 5 -24.81 -2.31 -7.49
C ILE A 5 -24.59 -1.20 -6.47
N LYS A 6 -24.79 -1.50 -5.20
CA LYS A 6 -24.56 -0.55 -4.10
C LYS A 6 -23.07 -0.28 -3.92
N ASN A 7 -22.69 0.94 -3.57
CA ASN A 7 -21.29 1.29 -3.27
C ASN A 7 -20.69 0.46 -2.13
N SER A 8 -21.52 0.06 -1.16
CA SER A 8 -21.08 -0.83 -0.06
C SER A 8 -20.71 -2.23 -0.55
N GLU A 9 -21.36 -2.74 -1.58
CA GLU A 9 -21.02 -4.04 -2.19
C GLU A 9 -19.72 -3.92 -3.00
N ILE A 10 -19.52 -2.80 -3.72
CA ILE A 10 -18.26 -2.52 -4.43
C ILE A 10 -17.11 -2.38 -3.44
N LEU A 11 -17.32 -1.72 -2.29
CA LEU A 11 -16.35 -1.63 -1.22
C LEU A 11 -15.94 -3.03 -0.73
N LYS A 12 -16.92 -3.90 -0.45
CA LYS A 12 -16.67 -5.29 -0.04
C LYS A 12 -15.89 -6.06 -1.12
N ILE A 13 -16.28 -5.96 -2.38
CA ILE A 13 -15.58 -6.62 -3.49
C ILE A 13 -14.12 -6.18 -3.57
N ARG A 14 -13.84 -4.88 -3.45
CA ARG A 14 -12.44 -4.38 -3.42
C ARG A 14 -11.66 -4.93 -2.24
N ASN A 15 -12.28 -4.97 -1.08
CA ASN A 15 -11.70 -5.55 0.12
C ASN A 15 -11.36 -7.04 -0.08
N ASP A 16 -12.30 -7.82 -0.59
CA ASP A 16 -12.12 -9.25 -0.85
C ASP A 16 -11.02 -9.49 -1.89
N ILE A 17 -10.92 -8.63 -2.92
CA ILE A 17 -9.82 -8.70 -3.90
C ILE A 17 -8.48 -8.46 -3.22
N PHE A 18 -8.35 -7.44 -2.37
CA PHE A 18 -7.10 -7.19 -1.66
C PHE A 18 -6.71 -8.37 -0.77
N LEU A 19 -7.63 -8.85 0.05
CA LEU A 19 -7.35 -9.96 0.97
C LEU A 19 -6.96 -11.27 0.26
N HIS A 20 -7.61 -11.59 -0.86
CA HIS A 20 -7.39 -12.88 -1.53
C HIS A 20 -6.34 -12.81 -2.65
N ASN A 21 -6.11 -11.64 -3.26
CA ASN A 21 -5.21 -11.50 -4.39
C ASN A 21 -3.97 -10.62 -4.13
N ALA A 22 -3.89 -9.90 -2.99
CA ALA A 22 -2.72 -9.14 -2.60
C ALA A 22 -1.99 -9.79 -1.42
N VAL A 23 -2.68 -9.96 -0.30
CA VAL A 23 -2.09 -10.41 0.96
C VAL A 23 -1.31 -11.72 0.85
N PRO A 24 -1.78 -12.78 0.14
CA PRO A 24 -1.01 -14.00 0.00
C PRO A 24 0.34 -13.80 -0.68
N TYR A 25 0.39 -12.99 -1.74
CA TYR A 25 1.65 -12.70 -2.45
C TYR A 25 2.57 -11.77 -1.68
N LEU A 26 2.01 -10.82 -0.94
CA LEU A 26 2.81 -10.00 -0.01
C LEU A 26 3.45 -10.89 1.06
N LYS A 27 2.69 -11.82 1.65
CA LYS A 27 3.22 -12.79 2.63
C LYS A 27 4.31 -13.71 2.01
N GLN A 28 4.15 -14.15 0.77
CA GLN A 28 5.18 -14.92 0.03
C GLN A 28 6.46 -14.10 -0.20
N ASN A 29 6.35 -12.78 -0.33
CA ASN A 29 7.48 -11.85 -0.45
C ASN A 29 8.01 -11.37 0.91
N GLY A 30 7.65 -12.01 2.01
CA GLY A 30 8.17 -11.74 3.35
C GLY A 30 7.51 -10.59 4.11
N PHE A 31 6.45 -9.98 3.55
CA PHE A 31 5.65 -9.01 4.30
C PHE A 31 4.77 -9.73 5.32
N VAL A 32 4.71 -9.19 6.51
CA VAL A 32 3.81 -9.62 7.59
C VAL A 32 2.86 -8.49 7.96
N GLU A 33 1.79 -8.81 8.66
CA GLU A 33 0.94 -7.81 9.28
C GLU A 33 1.79 -6.95 10.21
N SER A 34 1.56 -5.65 10.21
CA SER A 34 2.36 -4.73 11.02
C SER A 34 2.31 -5.10 12.50
N PRO A 35 3.45 -5.29 13.17
CA PRO A 35 3.51 -5.72 14.55
C PRO A 35 3.24 -4.59 15.55
N PHE A 36 3.09 -3.35 15.08
CA PHE A 36 2.87 -2.20 15.96
C PHE A 36 1.53 -2.30 16.69
N LEU A 37 1.49 -1.81 17.92
CA LEU A 37 0.34 -1.93 18.81
C LEU A 37 -0.94 -1.27 18.26
N ASP A 38 -0.79 -0.17 17.54
CA ASP A 38 -1.87 0.61 16.92
C ASP A 38 -2.08 0.30 15.43
N ALA A 39 -1.43 -0.75 14.92
CA ALA A 39 -1.54 -1.14 13.52
C ALA A 39 -2.97 -1.55 13.15
N ASN A 40 -3.34 -1.19 11.94
CA ASN A 40 -4.64 -1.54 11.40
C ASN A 40 -4.52 -2.75 10.45
N PHE A 41 -5.32 -3.78 10.68
CA PHE A 41 -5.45 -4.89 9.72
C PHE A 41 -6.91 -5.31 9.57
N GLY A 42 -7.67 -4.52 8.83
CA GLY A 42 -9.08 -4.80 8.58
C GLY A 42 -9.98 -3.58 8.51
N LYS A 43 -11.21 -3.77 8.99
CA LYS A 43 -12.25 -2.74 8.96
C LYS A 43 -12.00 -1.71 10.06
N ASN A 44 -11.63 -0.51 9.67
CA ASN A 44 -11.45 0.60 10.60
C ASN A 44 -12.81 1.23 11.00
N ASN A 45 -13.71 1.43 10.01
CA ASN A 45 -15.07 1.91 10.25
C ASN A 45 -16.03 1.43 9.14
N ARG A 46 -17.30 1.89 9.16
CA ARG A 46 -18.31 1.46 8.16
C ARG A 46 -17.94 1.78 6.72
N GLN A 47 -17.01 2.71 6.47
CA GLN A 47 -16.68 3.23 5.15
C GLN A 47 -15.22 2.99 4.75
N LEU A 48 -14.39 2.38 5.60
CA LEU A 48 -12.95 2.30 5.40
C LEU A 48 -12.38 0.98 5.93
N TYR A 49 -11.55 0.34 5.11
CA TYR A 49 -10.62 -0.71 5.50
C TYR A 49 -9.20 -0.16 5.41
N ILE A 50 -8.37 -0.49 6.39
CA ILE A 50 -6.94 -0.16 6.42
C ILE A 50 -6.18 -1.46 6.68
N TYR A 51 -5.12 -1.68 5.89
CA TYR A 51 -4.20 -2.80 6.07
C TYR A 51 -2.79 -2.26 6.09
N GLU A 52 -2.08 -2.55 7.16
CA GLU A 52 -0.70 -2.18 7.34
C GLU A 52 0.14 -3.46 7.39
N MET A 53 1.06 -3.57 6.43
CA MET A 53 1.97 -4.69 6.31
C MET A 53 3.39 -4.18 6.20
N CYS A 54 4.34 -4.92 6.75
CA CYS A 54 5.74 -4.53 6.66
C CYS A 54 6.66 -5.73 6.55
N ARG A 55 7.87 -5.48 6.08
CA ARG A 55 8.99 -6.42 6.19
C ARG A 55 10.27 -5.66 6.54
N LEU A 56 11.16 -6.35 7.21
CA LEU A 56 12.46 -5.80 7.58
C LEU A 56 13.52 -6.42 6.67
N GLU A 57 14.24 -5.59 5.94
CA GLU A 57 15.33 -6.00 5.08
C GLU A 57 16.55 -5.09 5.28
N ASN A 58 17.68 -5.66 5.70
CA ASN A 58 18.94 -4.93 5.94
C ASN A 58 18.76 -3.67 6.80
N SER A 59 18.03 -3.76 7.90
CA SER A 59 17.68 -2.64 8.80
C SER A 59 16.72 -1.61 8.20
N ASN A 60 16.25 -1.79 6.97
CA ASN A 60 15.19 -0.98 6.40
C ASN A 60 13.83 -1.61 6.68
N LEU A 61 12.91 -0.81 7.17
CA LEU A 61 11.51 -1.19 7.31
C LEU A 61 10.77 -0.78 6.02
N GLU A 62 10.40 -1.76 5.22
CA GLU A 62 9.53 -1.56 4.08
C GLU A 62 8.09 -1.66 4.55
N PHE A 63 7.34 -0.60 4.40
CA PHE A 63 6.01 -0.45 4.98
C PHE A 63 4.97 -0.20 3.89
N LEU A 64 3.94 -1.04 3.87
CA LEU A 64 2.82 -0.92 2.95
C LEU A 64 1.56 -0.54 3.72
N THR A 65 0.95 0.57 3.34
CA THR A 65 -0.37 0.96 3.83
C THR A 65 -1.39 0.87 2.71
N THR A 66 -2.45 0.11 2.94
CA THR A 66 -3.54 -0.03 1.97
C THR A 66 -4.82 0.60 2.50
N TYR A 67 -5.38 1.52 1.72
CA TYR A 67 -6.67 2.16 2.00
C TYR A 67 -7.71 1.72 0.99
N ILE A 68 -8.87 1.25 1.48
CA ILE A 68 -10.03 0.88 0.66
C ILE A 68 -11.24 1.60 1.23
N SER A 69 -11.60 2.72 0.62
CA SER A 69 -12.65 3.62 1.13
C SER A 69 -13.92 3.57 0.28
N LEU A 70 -15.08 3.73 0.94
CA LEU A 70 -16.37 3.87 0.26
C LEU A 70 -16.41 5.10 -0.67
N ARG A 71 -15.70 6.18 -0.29
CA ARG A 71 -15.66 7.44 -1.02
C ARG A 71 -14.72 7.41 -2.20
N ASP A 72 -13.81 6.45 -2.24
CA ASP A 72 -12.85 6.27 -3.32
C ASP A 72 -13.26 5.12 -4.25
N ARG A 73 -12.77 5.14 -5.47
CA ARG A 73 -12.97 4.09 -6.47
C ARG A 73 -11.78 3.15 -6.59
N TYR A 74 -10.69 3.42 -5.85
CA TYR A 74 -9.43 2.72 -5.93
C TYR A 74 -9.17 1.85 -4.71
N ILE A 75 -8.34 0.82 -4.88
CA ILE A 75 -7.54 0.26 -3.80
C ILE A 75 -6.23 1.06 -3.80
N GLN A 76 -5.98 1.86 -2.78
CA GLN A 76 -4.75 2.65 -2.67
C GLN A 76 -3.72 1.83 -1.90
N ILE A 77 -2.70 1.32 -2.57
CA ILE A 77 -1.56 0.65 -1.94
C ILE A 77 -0.39 1.62 -2.00
N ARG A 78 0.17 1.94 -0.85
CA ARG A 78 1.23 2.93 -0.69
C ARG A 78 2.44 2.26 -0.06
N LEU A 79 3.61 2.55 -0.62
CA LEU A 79 4.90 2.06 -0.16
C LEU A 79 5.72 3.21 0.40
N ASN A 80 6.33 2.98 1.55
CA ASN A 80 7.37 3.82 2.10
C ASN A 80 8.47 2.95 2.69
N ILE A 81 9.70 3.46 2.76
CA ILE A 81 10.85 2.70 3.28
C ILE A 81 11.62 3.59 4.26
N PHE A 82 11.88 3.05 5.44
CA PHE A 82 12.55 3.73 6.53
C PHE A 82 13.78 2.96 6.98
N GLU A 83 14.86 3.65 7.29
CA GLU A 83 15.98 3.08 8.02
C GLU A 83 15.78 3.32 9.51
N LEU A 84 15.63 2.26 10.29
CA LEU A 84 15.44 2.37 11.72
C LEU A 84 16.79 2.56 12.44
N PHE A 85 16.91 3.61 13.25
CA PHE A 85 18.13 3.93 13.98
C PHE A 85 18.63 2.76 14.86
N THR A 86 17.73 2.05 15.50
CA THR A 86 18.05 0.91 16.38
C THR A 86 18.50 -0.34 15.62
N LYS A 87 18.41 -0.34 14.28
CA LYS A 87 18.82 -1.44 13.38
C LYS A 87 18.37 -2.81 13.93
N PRO A 88 17.07 -3.03 14.11
CA PRO A 88 16.56 -4.28 14.62
C PRO A 88 16.91 -5.43 13.65
N LYS A 89 17.34 -6.55 14.21
CA LYS A 89 17.64 -7.76 13.41
C LYS A 89 16.41 -8.57 13.07
N ASN A 90 15.30 -8.36 13.78
CA ASN A 90 14.06 -9.12 13.60
C ASN A 90 12.87 -8.19 13.79
N ILE A 91 11.84 -8.43 13.01
CA ILE A 91 10.58 -7.68 13.03
C ILE A 91 9.83 -7.82 14.37
N SER A 92 10.01 -8.94 15.08
CA SER A 92 9.42 -9.13 16.41
C SER A 92 9.90 -8.11 17.47
N LYS A 93 11.03 -7.45 17.22
CA LYS A 93 11.49 -6.34 18.07
C LYS A 93 10.61 -5.09 17.97
N LEU A 94 9.74 -5.04 16.97
CA LEU A 94 8.77 -3.97 16.75
C LEU A 94 7.42 -4.25 17.42
N GLU A 95 7.23 -5.44 17.99
CA GLU A 95 6.02 -5.78 18.72
C GLU A 95 5.87 -4.94 19.99
N ASN A 96 4.64 -4.54 20.28
CA ASN A 96 4.28 -3.75 21.47
C ASN A 96 4.89 -2.33 21.53
N ILE A 97 5.43 -1.86 20.43
CA ILE A 97 5.84 -0.46 20.29
C ILE A 97 4.66 0.32 19.69
N ASN A 98 4.33 1.47 20.26
CA ASN A 98 3.34 2.38 19.69
C ASN A 98 3.80 2.81 18.30
N GLY A 99 2.83 2.89 17.39
CA GLY A 99 3.08 3.00 15.98
C GLY A 99 3.98 4.15 15.58
N ILE A 100 4.76 3.86 14.59
CA ILE A 100 5.63 4.82 13.95
C ILE A 100 4.75 5.82 13.19
N LYS A 101 4.88 7.10 13.50
CA LYS A 101 4.09 8.18 12.89
C LYS A 101 4.59 8.53 11.48
N PHE A 102 4.64 7.54 10.60
CA PHE A 102 5.13 7.71 9.22
C PHE A 102 4.20 8.54 8.33
N TYR A 103 2.98 8.79 8.77
CA TYR A 103 1.99 9.59 8.05
C TYR A 103 2.23 11.10 8.15
N LEU A 104 3.17 11.55 8.99
CA LEU A 104 3.51 12.97 9.14
C LEU A 104 4.70 13.36 8.24
N PRO A 105 4.75 14.63 7.73
CA PRO A 105 5.92 15.14 7.04
C PRO A 105 7.18 15.10 7.94
N PRO A 106 8.36 14.89 7.35
CA PRO A 106 8.64 14.71 5.94
C PRO A 106 8.48 13.27 5.45
N ASN A 107 8.20 12.30 6.31
CA ASN A 107 8.10 10.88 5.93
C ASN A 107 6.96 10.63 4.93
N SER A 108 5.81 11.25 5.14
CA SER A 108 4.65 11.11 4.23
C SER A 108 4.92 11.65 2.82
N GLN A 109 5.89 12.53 2.62
CA GLN A 109 6.26 13.07 1.32
C GLN A 109 6.98 12.05 0.42
N LYS A 110 7.56 11.00 1.02
CA LYS A 110 8.22 9.90 0.33
C LYS A 110 7.33 8.68 0.13
N GLU A 111 6.08 8.75 0.59
CA GLU A 111 5.10 7.70 0.40
C GLU A 111 4.67 7.66 -1.07
N GLU A 112 4.95 6.55 -1.75
CA GLU A 112 4.62 6.36 -3.16
C GLU A 112 3.40 5.45 -3.33
N ARG A 113 2.44 5.90 -4.12
CA ARG A 113 1.27 5.10 -4.48
C ARG A 113 1.60 4.21 -5.68
N LEU A 114 1.50 2.89 -5.51
CA LEU A 114 2.02 1.90 -6.47
C LEU A 114 1.37 1.97 -7.86
N ASP A 115 0.10 2.31 -7.94
CA ASP A 115 -0.66 2.36 -9.20
C ASP A 115 -0.54 3.70 -9.95
N ILE A 116 0.06 4.72 -9.35
CA ILE A 116 0.13 6.08 -9.93
C ILE A 116 1.53 6.68 -9.77
N ASP A 117 2.02 6.79 -8.54
CA ASP A 117 3.18 7.62 -8.21
C ASP A 117 4.48 7.03 -8.75
N MET A 118 4.60 5.70 -8.75
CA MET A 118 5.76 4.98 -9.30
C MET A 118 5.94 5.12 -10.81
N LEU A 119 5.03 5.83 -11.48
CA LEU A 119 5.05 6.04 -12.93
C LEU A 119 5.43 7.47 -13.34
N LYS A 120 5.87 8.29 -12.39
CA LYS A 120 6.21 9.72 -12.60
C LYS A 120 7.29 10.01 -13.64
N THR A 121 8.01 8.99 -14.10
CA THR A 121 9.06 9.13 -15.12
C THR A 121 8.56 9.29 -16.55
N ILE A 122 7.24 9.24 -16.78
CA ILE A 122 6.67 9.27 -18.13
C ILE A 122 6.04 10.64 -18.41
N PRO A 123 6.25 11.21 -19.63
CA PRO A 123 5.78 12.55 -19.98
C PRO A 123 4.28 12.76 -19.80
N LEU A 124 3.90 13.94 -19.38
CA LEU A 124 2.58 14.42 -18.93
C LEU A 124 1.37 14.02 -19.79
N PHE A 125 1.53 13.80 -21.11
CA PHE A 125 0.41 13.58 -22.01
C PHE A 125 -0.12 12.14 -22.08
N SER A 126 0.65 11.15 -21.64
CA SER A 126 0.27 9.73 -21.67
C SER A 126 -0.42 9.26 -20.37
N TYR A 127 -0.39 10.09 -19.35
CA TYR A 127 -0.61 9.69 -17.97
C TYR A 127 -2.05 9.23 -17.64
N ARG A 128 -3.07 9.82 -18.23
CA ARG A 128 -4.47 9.52 -17.89
C ARG A 128 -5.10 8.37 -18.66
N PHE A 129 -4.56 8.00 -19.81
CA PHE A 129 -5.24 7.11 -20.75
C PHE A 129 -4.63 5.71 -20.87
N TRP A 130 -3.35 5.55 -20.52
CA TRP A 130 -2.60 4.33 -20.83
C TRP A 130 -2.26 3.45 -19.63
N PHE A 131 -2.42 3.96 -18.38
CA PHE A 131 -2.01 3.20 -17.21
C PHE A 131 -3.17 2.43 -16.59
N GLU A 132 -2.88 1.18 -16.31
CA GLU A 132 -3.75 0.30 -15.56
C GLU A 132 -3.64 0.67 -14.08
N ASN A 133 -4.75 0.97 -13.44
CA ASN A 133 -4.82 1.32 -12.04
C ASN A 133 -5.79 0.43 -11.27
N TYR A 134 -5.67 0.40 -9.96
CA TYR A 134 -6.48 -0.46 -9.08
C TYR A 134 -7.88 0.11 -8.86
N LYS A 135 -8.58 0.40 -9.96
CA LYS A 135 -9.89 1.05 -9.96
C LYS A 135 -11.03 0.05 -10.15
N LEU A 136 -12.03 0.16 -9.29
CA LEU A 136 -13.32 -0.48 -9.47
C LEU A 136 -14.44 0.50 -9.15
N LYS A 137 -15.29 0.81 -10.14
CA LYS A 137 -16.46 1.66 -10.03
C LYS A 137 -17.75 0.88 -10.25
N SER A 138 -18.89 1.52 -10.07
CA SER A 138 -20.18 0.96 -10.50
C SER A 138 -20.24 0.80 -12.02
N PHE A 139 -21.01 -0.20 -12.47
CA PHE A 139 -21.25 -0.51 -13.88
C PHE A 139 -22.73 -0.62 -14.13
N HIS A 140 -23.14 -0.33 -15.36
CA HIS A 140 -24.53 -0.43 -15.78
C HIS A 140 -24.94 -1.87 -16.20
N THR A 141 -23.97 -2.79 -16.29
CA THR A 141 -24.19 -4.19 -16.63
C THR A 141 -23.41 -5.11 -15.69
N LYS A 142 -23.98 -6.27 -15.37
CA LYS A 142 -23.30 -7.31 -14.59
C LYS A 142 -22.05 -7.84 -15.31
N PHE A 143 -22.14 -7.95 -16.64
CA PHE A 143 -21.00 -8.38 -17.45
C PHE A 143 -19.82 -7.41 -17.34
N GLY A 144 -20.07 -6.10 -17.50
CA GLY A 144 -19.03 -5.08 -17.37
C GLY A 144 -18.39 -5.05 -15.98
N LEU A 145 -19.18 -5.23 -14.93
CA LEU A 145 -18.66 -5.34 -13.56
C LEU A 145 -17.75 -6.57 -13.42
N ASN A 146 -18.18 -7.74 -13.90
CA ASN A 146 -17.41 -8.98 -13.81
C ASN A 146 -16.07 -8.87 -14.55
N MET A 147 -16.06 -8.24 -15.73
CA MET A 147 -14.83 -7.99 -16.49
C MET A 147 -13.89 -7.06 -15.72
N ALA A 148 -14.40 -6.00 -15.13
CA ALA A 148 -13.60 -5.07 -14.32
C ALA A 148 -13.03 -5.74 -13.05
N ILE A 149 -13.80 -6.60 -12.39
CA ILE A 149 -13.34 -7.40 -11.26
C ILE A 149 -12.18 -8.33 -11.67
N ARG A 150 -12.33 -9.04 -12.79
CA ARG A 150 -11.26 -9.93 -13.31
C ARG A 150 -9.99 -9.14 -13.62
N LYS A 151 -10.12 -8.00 -14.29
CA LYS A 151 -8.99 -7.11 -14.58
C LYS A 151 -8.32 -6.63 -13.30
N LEU A 152 -9.07 -6.14 -12.31
CA LEU A 152 -8.52 -5.67 -11.05
C LEU A 152 -7.79 -6.78 -10.28
N LYS A 153 -8.37 -7.99 -10.21
CA LYS A 153 -7.73 -9.16 -9.60
C LYS A 153 -6.38 -9.44 -10.25
N TYR A 154 -6.35 -9.51 -11.58
CA TYR A 154 -5.13 -9.76 -12.34
C TYR A 154 -4.05 -8.71 -12.07
N LEU A 155 -4.41 -7.42 -12.06
CA LEU A 155 -3.47 -6.33 -11.82
C LEU A 155 -2.87 -6.40 -10.41
N ILE A 156 -3.74 -6.55 -9.41
CA ILE A 156 -3.30 -6.67 -8.01
C ILE A 156 -2.38 -7.88 -7.82
N GLU A 157 -2.77 -9.03 -8.36
CA GLU A 157 -1.98 -10.25 -8.26
C GLU A 157 -0.62 -10.10 -8.95
N ARG A 158 -0.59 -9.60 -10.19
CA ARG A 158 0.64 -9.35 -10.94
C ARG A 158 1.61 -8.45 -10.17
N ASP A 159 1.09 -7.35 -9.65
CA ASP A 159 1.92 -6.32 -9.04
C ASP A 159 2.39 -6.75 -7.63
N MET A 160 1.56 -7.43 -6.87
CA MET A 160 1.97 -7.96 -5.55
C MET A 160 2.95 -9.14 -5.66
N LYS A 161 2.88 -9.94 -6.72
CA LYS A 161 3.94 -10.93 -7.04
C LYS A 161 5.29 -10.25 -7.30
N ASN A 162 5.25 -9.08 -7.92
CA ASN A 162 6.44 -8.31 -8.31
C ASN A 162 6.72 -7.12 -7.39
N ILE A 163 6.30 -7.19 -6.13
CA ILE A 163 6.42 -6.06 -5.18
C ILE A 163 7.87 -5.57 -5.05
N ASN A 164 8.85 -6.44 -5.18
CA ASN A 164 10.26 -6.09 -5.11
C ASN A 164 10.66 -5.09 -6.20
N SER A 165 10.07 -5.13 -7.39
CA SER A 165 10.33 -4.14 -8.44
C SER A 165 9.85 -2.74 -8.06
N PHE A 166 8.79 -2.63 -7.25
CA PHE A 166 8.32 -1.35 -6.72
C PHE A 166 9.25 -0.84 -5.61
N VAL A 167 9.75 -1.72 -4.76
CA VAL A 167 10.75 -1.41 -3.74
C VAL A 167 12.03 -0.85 -4.38
N GLU A 168 12.54 -1.51 -5.42
CA GLU A 168 13.69 -1.04 -6.18
C GLU A 168 13.45 0.32 -6.82
N LYS A 169 12.29 0.53 -7.44
CA LYS A 169 11.92 1.84 -8.02
C LYS A 169 11.84 2.91 -6.93
N TRP A 170 11.23 2.63 -5.79
CA TRP A 170 11.17 3.57 -4.68
C TRP A 170 12.59 4.02 -4.28
N ARG A 171 13.53 3.07 -4.16
CA ARG A 171 14.94 3.33 -3.82
C ARG A 171 15.69 4.14 -4.89
N GLN A 172 15.25 4.10 -6.15
CA GLN A 172 15.78 4.96 -7.21
C GLN A 172 15.33 6.42 -7.08
N PHE A 173 14.12 6.65 -6.56
CA PHE A 173 13.54 8.00 -6.45
C PHE A 173 13.81 8.65 -5.10
N HIS A 174 13.98 7.88 -4.06
CA HIS A 174 14.06 8.36 -2.69
C HIS A 174 15.25 7.78 -1.95
N LYS A 175 15.77 8.57 -1.01
CA LYS A 175 16.69 8.08 0.02
C LYS A 175 15.88 7.74 1.27
N THR A 176 16.26 6.69 1.97
CA THR A 176 15.71 6.37 3.28
C THR A 176 16.02 7.48 4.27
N ASN A 177 15.08 7.76 5.16
CA ASN A 177 15.35 8.58 6.34
C ASN A 177 15.72 7.64 7.49
N ILE A 178 16.71 8.01 8.25
CA ILE A 178 16.99 7.35 9.53
C ILE A 178 15.99 7.88 10.54
N THR A 179 15.21 6.99 11.13
CA THR A 179 14.15 7.35 12.08
C THR A 179 14.34 6.63 13.41
N ASP A 180 13.87 7.26 14.49
CA ASP A 180 13.65 6.60 15.77
C ASP A 180 12.37 5.76 15.74
N TRP A 181 12.01 5.17 16.88
CA TRP A 181 10.82 4.35 17.02
C TRP A 181 9.52 5.14 16.91
N GLU A 182 9.55 6.44 17.13
CA GLU A 182 8.40 7.33 17.02
C GLU A 182 8.22 7.84 15.58
N GLY A 183 9.19 7.53 14.68
CA GLY A 183 9.19 7.98 13.29
C GLY A 183 9.77 9.38 13.08
N ASN A 184 10.43 9.95 14.12
CA ASN A 184 11.14 11.22 13.96
C ASN A 184 12.44 10.98 13.18
N ILE A 185 12.79 11.92 12.29
CA ILE A 185 14.04 11.86 11.56
C ILE A 185 15.18 12.19 12.52
N ILE A 186 16.18 11.33 12.54
CA ILE A 186 17.42 11.56 13.26
C ILE A 186 18.41 12.18 12.29
N GLU A 187 18.74 13.44 12.50
CA GLU A 187 19.87 14.08 11.83
C GLU A 187 21.16 13.53 12.45
N LEU A 188 21.86 12.68 11.69
CA LEU A 188 23.22 12.31 12.07
C LEU A 188 24.08 13.56 11.87
N ASN A 189 24.40 14.24 12.96
CA ASN A 189 25.45 15.25 12.95
C ASN A 189 26.74 14.54 12.51
N ASN A 190 27.12 14.71 11.24
CA ASN A 190 28.44 14.31 10.79
C ASN A 190 29.45 15.19 11.54
N PRO A 191 30.44 14.59 12.25
CA PRO A 191 31.50 15.31 12.92
C PRO A 191 32.39 16.08 11.92
#